data_445f02d5aed68be930cd7c78e104df09
#
_entry.id   445f02d5aed68be930cd7c78e104df09
#
_cell.length_a   1.000
_cell.length_b   1.000
_cell.length_c   1.000
_cell.angle_alpha   90.00
_cell.angle_beta   90.00
_cell.angle_gamma   90.00
#
_symmetry.space_group_name_H-M   'P 1'
#
loop_
_entity.id
_entity.type
_entity.pdbx_description
1 polymer ?
#
loop_
_entity_poly.entity_id
_entity_poly.type
_entity_poly.pdbx_seq_one_letter_code
_entity_poly.pdbx_strand_id
1 'polypeptide(L)'
;MVSIVADVKALSSAFDVADNTELLAKKVSALVAQSVSVWEQQVKRARSFAGPIAMILSDYFDMVPLLGQQVNKVYPSGNVALTARFGGIDVWGHAILVDQDGKEILVSEEEASVVPAV
;
A
#
# COMPACT_ATOMS: atom_id res chain seq x y z
N MET A 1 0.55 -8.73 11.50
CA MET A 1 0.57 -9.71 10.39
C MET A 1 0.58 -8.99 9.07
N VAL A 2 1.45 -9.38 8.16
CA VAL A 2 1.50 -8.83 6.79
C VAL A 2 0.84 -9.83 5.86
N SER A 3 -0.14 -9.39 5.07
CA SER A 3 -0.79 -10.19 4.04
C SER A 3 -0.39 -9.70 2.66
N ILE A 4 0.00 -10.61 1.79
CA ILE A 4 0.44 -10.28 0.43
C ILE A 4 -0.43 -11.04 -0.56
N VAL A 5 -1.03 -10.31 -1.49
CA VAL A 5 -1.78 -10.87 -2.62
C VAL A 5 -1.04 -10.50 -3.90
N ALA A 6 -0.65 -11.50 -4.67
CA ALA A 6 0.17 -11.27 -5.86
C ALA A 6 -0.03 -12.35 -6.93
N ASP A 7 0.33 -12.04 -8.16
CA ASP A 7 0.37 -12.99 -9.27
C ASP A 7 1.59 -13.89 -9.14
N VAL A 8 1.36 -15.19 -8.97
CA VAL A 8 2.42 -16.19 -8.77
C VAL A 8 3.36 -16.26 -9.96
N LYS A 9 2.86 -16.19 -11.20
CA LYS A 9 3.69 -16.24 -12.39
C LYS A 9 4.61 -15.02 -12.51
N ALA A 10 4.07 -13.83 -12.28
CA ALA A 10 4.84 -12.59 -12.32
C ALA A 10 5.94 -12.59 -11.26
N LEU A 11 5.63 -13.00 -10.03
CA LEU A 11 6.61 -13.09 -8.95
C LEU A 11 7.64 -14.19 -9.20
N SER A 12 7.24 -15.36 -9.68
CA SER A 12 8.16 -16.45 -10.00
C SER A 12 9.19 -16.02 -11.05
N SER A 13 8.77 -15.28 -12.06
CA SER A 13 9.65 -14.72 -13.06
C SER A 13 10.60 -13.68 -12.46
N ALA A 14 10.11 -12.77 -11.64
CA ALA A 14 10.90 -11.72 -11.00
C ALA A 14 11.98 -12.27 -10.07
N PHE A 15 11.70 -13.37 -9.36
CA PHE A 15 12.65 -14.03 -8.46
C PHE A 15 13.46 -15.15 -9.09
N ASP A 16 13.25 -15.42 -10.39
CA ASP A 16 13.91 -16.50 -11.12
C ASP A 16 13.77 -17.86 -10.43
N VAL A 17 12.54 -18.18 -10.01
CA VAL A 17 12.19 -19.47 -9.41
C VAL A 17 11.10 -20.15 -10.23
N ALA A 18 11.01 -21.49 -10.14
CA ALA A 18 9.90 -22.24 -10.71
C ALA A 18 8.59 -21.88 -10.01
N ASP A 19 7.44 -22.19 -10.65
CA ASP A 19 6.09 -21.95 -10.11
C ASP A 19 5.83 -22.80 -8.86
N ASN A 20 6.62 -22.57 -7.82
CA ASN A 20 6.50 -23.22 -6.52
C ASN A 20 6.05 -22.17 -5.50
N THR A 21 4.77 -22.22 -5.16
CA THR A 21 4.15 -21.25 -4.24
C THR A 21 4.83 -21.27 -2.87
N GLU A 22 5.25 -22.42 -2.36
CA GLU A 22 5.90 -22.53 -1.06
C GLU A 22 7.27 -21.85 -1.05
N LEU A 23 8.11 -22.12 -2.06
CA LEU A 23 9.41 -21.48 -2.20
C LEU A 23 9.28 -19.97 -2.42
N LEU A 24 8.33 -19.56 -3.25
CA LEU A 24 8.05 -18.15 -3.52
C LEU A 24 7.60 -17.44 -2.23
N ALA A 25 6.70 -18.05 -1.46
CA ALA A 25 6.24 -17.50 -0.17
C ALA A 25 7.39 -17.29 0.80
N LYS A 26 8.34 -18.21 0.88
CA LYS A 26 9.53 -18.08 1.73
C LYS A 26 10.40 -16.90 1.30
N LYS A 27 10.64 -16.74 0.01
CA LYS A 27 11.46 -15.63 -0.52
C LYS A 27 10.79 -14.28 -0.28
N VAL A 28 9.51 -14.16 -0.56
CA VAL A 28 8.75 -12.93 -0.34
C VAL A 28 8.70 -12.59 1.14
N SER A 29 8.43 -13.57 2.02
CA SER A 29 8.38 -13.37 3.47
C SER A 29 9.72 -12.89 4.02
N ALA A 30 10.84 -13.43 3.54
CA ALA A 30 12.18 -13.01 3.95
C ALA A 30 12.46 -11.56 3.54
N LEU A 31 12.10 -11.18 2.32
CA LEU A 31 12.27 -9.79 1.84
C LEU A 31 11.41 -8.80 2.61
N VAL A 32 10.16 -9.15 2.89
CA VAL A 32 9.26 -8.30 3.69
C VAL A 32 9.82 -8.11 5.09
N ALA A 33 10.25 -9.19 5.75
CA ALA A 33 10.83 -9.13 7.09
C ALA A 33 12.09 -8.25 7.12
N GLN A 34 12.96 -8.38 6.12
CA GLN A 34 14.16 -7.55 5.99
C GLN A 34 13.78 -6.07 5.78
N SER A 35 12.84 -5.79 4.90
CA SER A 35 12.39 -4.42 4.60
C SER A 35 11.76 -3.76 5.82
N VAL A 36 10.96 -4.48 6.58
CA VAL A 36 10.34 -3.98 7.82
C VAL A 36 11.42 -3.70 8.86
N SER A 37 12.41 -4.57 9.00
CA SER A 37 13.54 -4.37 9.94
C SER A 37 14.35 -3.11 9.59
N VAL A 38 14.66 -2.90 8.32
CA VAL A 38 15.37 -1.70 7.85
C VAL A 38 14.53 -0.44 8.13
N TRP A 39 13.24 -0.49 7.83
CA TRP A 39 12.32 0.62 8.11
C TRP A 39 12.26 0.98 9.59
N GLU A 40 12.13 -0.03 10.48
CA GLU A 40 12.15 0.19 11.93
C GLU A 40 13.41 0.88 12.40
N GLN A 41 14.57 0.46 11.89
CA GLN A 41 15.85 1.08 12.23
C GLN A 41 15.92 2.54 11.75
N GLN A 42 15.44 2.81 10.55
CA GLN A 42 15.41 4.17 10.00
C GLN A 42 14.50 5.08 10.82
N VAL A 43 13.32 4.61 11.21
CA VAL A 43 12.39 5.38 12.05
C VAL A 43 13.01 5.70 13.41
N LYS A 44 13.67 4.73 14.03
CA LYS A 44 14.35 4.92 15.32
C LYS A 44 15.50 5.93 15.24
N ARG A 45 16.29 5.88 14.16
CA ARG A 45 17.44 6.78 13.95
C ARG A 45 17.02 8.21 13.63
N ALA A 46 16.05 8.35 12.75
CA ALA A 46 15.65 9.66 12.22
C ALA A 46 14.91 10.51 13.23
N ARG A 47 14.27 9.92 14.25
CA ARG A 47 13.37 10.63 15.17
C ARG A 47 12.46 11.59 14.42
N SER A 48 11.90 11.11 13.30
CA SER A 48 11.18 11.94 12.36
C SER A 48 9.87 12.46 12.95
N PHE A 49 9.70 13.78 12.94
CA PHE A 49 8.44 14.43 13.25
C PHE A 49 7.45 14.38 12.07
N ALA A 50 7.91 13.91 10.92
CA ALA A 50 7.11 13.89 9.68
C ALA A 50 6.14 12.70 9.58
N GLY A 51 6.16 11.77 10.53
CA GLY A 51 5.31 10.58 10.53
C GLY A 51 6.07 9.31 10.20
N PRO A 52 5.52 8.13 10.58
CA PRO A 52 6.26 6.87 10.56
C PRO A 52 6.61 6.36 9.15
N ILE A 53 5.85 6.73 8.13
CA ILE A 53 6.08 6.26 6.76
C ILE A 53 6.68 7.33 5.83
N ALA A 54 7.02 8.51 6.37
CA ALA A 54 7.56 9.60 5.57
C ALA A 54 8.79 9.18 4.76
N MET A 55 9.61 8.30 5.30
CA MET A 55 10.86 7.85 4.66
C MET A 55 10.66 6.95 3.45
N ILE A 56 9.48 6.32 3.33
CA ILE A 56 9.19 5.40 2.23
C ILE A 56 8.20 5.99 1.21
N LEU A 57 7.69 7.20 1.45
CA LEU A 57 6.65 7.80 0.59
C LEU A 57 7.11 7.99 -0.85
N SER A 58 8.36 8.40 -1.06
CA SER A 58 8.89 8.59 -2.42
C SER A 58 8.84 7.30 -3.22
N ASP A 59 9.35 6.21 -2.63
CA ASP A 59 9.33 4.91 -3.27
C ASP A 59 7.90 4.40 -3.49
N TYR A 60 7.01 4.65 -2.54
CA TYR A 60 5.60 4.30 -2.67
C TYR A 60 4.96 5.01 -3.86
N PHE A 61 5.13 6.33 -3.99
CA PHE A 61 4.55 7.10 -5.09
C PHE A 61 5.09 6.66 -6.45
N ASP A 62 6.34 6.22 -6.52
CA ASP A 62 6.94 5.73 -7.76
C ASP A 62 6.36 4.37 -8.19
N MET A 63 5.85 3.57 -7.24
CA MET A 63 5.41 2.20 -7.50
C MET A 63 3.91 2.01 -7.54
N VAL A 64 3.11 2.94 -7.01
CA VAL A 64 1.66 2.75 -6.93
C VAL A 64 0.96 3.06 -8.25
N PRO A 65 0.29 2.07 -8.87
CA PRO A 65 -0.32 2.27 -10.19
C PRO A 65 -1.66 3.01 -10.13
N LEU A 66 -2.30 3.08 -8.96
CA LEU A 66 -3.62 3.69 -8.81
C LEU A 66 -3.59 5.21 -8.66
N LEU A 67 -2.40 5.81 -8.51
CA LEU A 67 -2.28 7.24 -8.31
C LEU A 67 -2.93 8.02 -9.47
N GLY A 68 -3.85 8.93 -9.15
CA GLY A 68 -4.62 9.68 -10.14
C GLY A 68 -5.80 8.94 -10.76
N GLN A 69 -6.00 7.67 -10.43
CA GLN A 69 -7.10 6.86 -10.95
C GLN A 69 -8.34 6.96 -10.07
N GLN A 70 -9.50 6.65 -10.64
CA GLN A 70 -10.74 6.56 -9.87
C GLN A 70 -10.74 5.31 -9.01
N VAL A 71 -11.10 5.48 -7.74
CA VAL A 71 -11.18 4.40 -6.76
C VAL A 71 -12.49 4.47 -5.98
N ASN A 72 -12.87 3.34 -5.40
CA ASN A 72 -14.01 3.23 -4.51
C ASN A 72 -13.54 3.11 -3.06
N LYS A 73 -14.13 3.89 -2.17
CA LYS A 73 -14.05 3.67 -0.73
C LYS A 73 -15.11 2.64 -0.36
N VAL A 74 -14.68 1.48 0.14
CA VAL A 74 -15.56 0.35 0.45
C VAL A 74 -15.49 0.04 1.94
N TYR A 75 -16.65 0.10 2.61
CA TYR A 75 -16.74 -0.28 4.02
C TYR A 75 -16.59 -1.80 4.22
N PRO A 76 -16.26 -2.26 5.44
CA PRO A 76 -16.16 -3.70 5.73
C PRO A 76 -17.42 -4.50 5.38
N SER A 77 -18.58 -3.84 5.36
CA SER A 77 -19.85 -4.45 4.93
C SER A 77 -19.92 -4.76 3.42
N GLY A 78 -18.97 -4.25 2.63
CA GLY A 78 -18.96 -4.36 1.18
C GLY A 78 -19.66 -3.19 0.46
N ASN A 79 -20.25 -2.27 1.19
CA ASN A 79 -20.92 -1.11 0.60
C ASN A 79 -19.92 -0.06 0.13
N VAL A 80 -20.12 0.47 -1.07
CA VAL A 80 -19.34 1.58 -1.60
C VAL A 80 -19.82 2.88 -0.98
N ALA A 81 -18.95 3.54 -0.24
CA ALA A 81 -19.27 4.82 0.41
C ALA A 81 -19.20 5.99 -0.57
N LEU A 82 -18.18 6.00 -1.43
CA LEU A 82 -17.98 7.03 -2.44
C LEU A 82 -16.97 6.56 -3.50
N THR A 83 -16.97 7.25 -4.62
CA THR A 83 -15.97 7.09 -5.68
C THR A 83 -15.24 8.42 -5.83
N ALA A 84 -13.91 8.39 -5.84
CA ALA A 84 -13.08 9.58 -5.94
C ALA A 84 -11.74 9.25 -6.59
N ARG A 85 -10.94 10.26 -6.86
CA ARG A 85 -9.60 10.07 -7.39
C ARG A 85 -8.63 9.72 -6.25
N PHE A 86 -7.77 8.74 -6.48
CA PHE A 86 -6.74 8.37 -5.50
C PHE A 86 -5.58 9.38 -5.55
N GLY A 87 -5.35 10.06 -4.45
CA GLY A 87 -4.30 11.07 -4.32
C GLY A 87 -3.03 10.59 -3.63
N GLY A 88 -2.98 9.33 -3.22
CA GLY A 88 -1.83 8.74 -2.53
C GLY A 88 -2.12 8.45 -1.06
N ILE A 89 -1.06 8.46 -0.25
CA ILE A 89 -1.18 8.27 1.20
C ILE A 89 -0.47 9.40 1.93
N ASP A 90 -0.90 9.67 3.15
CA ASP A 90 -0.22 10.64 4.02
C ASP A 90 0.89 9.97 4.84
N VAL A 91 1.62 10.77 5.62
CA VAL A 91 2.74 10.29 6.44
C VAL A 91 2.30 9.36 7.58
N TRP A 92 1.02 9.26 7.86
CA TRP A 92 0.44 8.38 8.87
C TRP A 92 -0.17 7.11 8.28
N GLY A 93 -0.13 6.97 6.94
CA GLY A 93 -0.67 5.82 6.24
C GLY A 93 -2.15 5.91 5.86
N HIS A 94 -2.79 7.07 6.02
CA HIS A 94 -4.14 7.25 5.55
C HIS A 94 -4.17 7.37 4.04
N ALA A 95 -5.14 6.74 3.39
CA ALA A 95 -5.40 6.98 1.97
C ALA A 95 -6.00 8.38 1.78
N ILE A 96 -5.51 9.09 0.78
CA ILE A 96 -6.02 10.41 0.40
C ILE A 96 -6.88 10.24 -0.84
N LEU A 97 -8.16 10.57 -0.73
CA LEU A 97 -9.09 10.62 -1.86
C LEU A 97 -9.43 12.07 -2.17
N VAL A 98 -9.54 12.39 -3.44
CA VAL A 98 -9.88 13.75 -3.89
C VAL A 98 -11.22 13.69 -4.62
N ASP A 99 -12.22 14.41 -4.11
CA ASP A 99 -13.54 14.44 -4.71
C ASP A 99 -13.61 15.39 -5.92
N GLN A 100 -14.79 15.52 -6.52
CA GLN A 100 -15.02 16.35 -7.71
C GLN A 100 -14.76 17.85 -7.45
N ASP A 101 -14.90 18.28 -6.21
CA ASP A 101 -14.68 19.67 -5.80
C ASP A 101 -13.23 19.95 -5.39
N GLY A 102 -12.35 18.94 -5.49
CA GLY A 102 -10.96 19.06 -5.10
C GLY A 102 -10.74 18.90 -3.60
N LYS A 103 -11.75 18.49 -2.84
CA LYS A 103 -11.64 18.30 -1.40
C LYS A 103 -10.94 16.97 -1.11
N GLU A 104 -9.98 17.01 -0.20
CA GLU A 104 -9.28 15.82 0.28
C GLU A 104 -10.07 15.11 1.37
N ILE A 105 -10.18 13.79 1.23
CA ILE A 105 -10.85 12.91 2.19
C ILE A 105 -9.83 11.88 2.64
N LEU A 106 -9.54 11.82 3.94
CA LEU A 106 -8.62 10.83 4.50
C LEU A 106 -9.40 9.58 4.90
N VAL A 107 -8.84 8.42 4.53
CA VAL A 107 -9.44 7.11 4.83
C VAL A 107 -8.41 6.27 5.59
N SER A 108 -8.76 5.84 6.81
CA SER A 108 -7.93 4.89 7.55
C SER A 108 -8.25 3.45 7.15
N GLU A 109 -7.28 2.55 7.31
CA GLU A 109 -7.47 1.13 7.00
C GLU A 109 -8.53 0.46 7.87
N GLU A 110 -8.74 0.98 9.08
CA GLU A 110 -9.77 0.48 10.00
C GLU A 110 -11.18 0.87 9.56
N GLU A 111 -11.31 2.01 8.90
CA GLU A 111 -12.59 2.55 8.45
C GLU A 111 -13.09 1.86 7.18
N ALA A 112 -12.24 1.75 6.18
CA ALA A 112 -12.63 1.28 4.85
C ALA A 112 -11.42 0.84 4.03
N SER A 113 -11.70 0.13 2.95
CA SER A 113 -10.71 -0.21 1.93
C SER A 113 -10.83 0.71 0.73
N VAL A 114 -9.74 0.87 0.00
CA VAL A 114 -9.70 1.61 -1.27
C VAL A 114 -9.40 0.61 -2.38
N VAL A 115 -10.32 0.50 -3.34
CA VAL A 115 -10.19 -0.45 -4.44
C VAL A 115 -10.41 0.26 -5.77
N PRO A 116 -9.85 -0.27 -6.89
CA PRO A 116 -10.09 0.35 -8.20
C PRO A 116 -11.58 0.46 -8.51
N ALA A 117 -11.99 1.57 -9.06
CA ALA A 117 -13.34 1.77 -9.59
C ALA A 117 -13.36 1.24 -11.03
N VAL A 118 -13.97 0.08 -11.19
CA VAL A 118 -14.03 -0.60 -12.48
C VAL A 118 -15.36 -0.34 -13.17
#